data_0e429584e78ef92d6875fdb61548d899
#
_entry.id   0e429584e78ef92d6875fdb61548d899
#
_cell.length_a   1.000
_cell.length_b   1.000
_cell.length_c   1.000
_cell.angle_alpha   90.00
_cell.angle_beta   90.00
_cell.angle_gamma   90.00
#
_symmetry.space_group_name_H-M   'P 1'
#
loop_
_entity.id
_entity.type
_entity.pdbx_description
1 polymer ?
#
loop_
_entity_poly.entity_id
_entity_poly.type
_entity_poly.pdbx_seq_one_letter_code
_entity_poly.pdbx_strand_id
1 'polypeptide(L)'
;DYLTYRKQHLVLFGETIPYVDQLRILQWLWEKSAGTQYGGSFSAGDQGEPMRIPHAPSRTGEIVLVPTICFEDTVARKMRKFVKKGGQLIVNVTNDGWFKESEAAAQHFANAKFRSIELRRPTIRCANTGVSAVINSYGTVLDREKNEERKLVDDNGSHLMRGWLYATAHVPVEGPLTLYARFGDWFAVLGLLVALVWGIAGRKDPPQGRGEEN
;
A
#
# COMPACT_ATOMS: atom_id res chain seq x y z
N ASP A 1 1.34 -11.81 -26.51
CA ASP A 1 2.15 -11.85 -25.26
C ASP A 1 1.29 -11.36 -24.11
N TYR A 2 1.26 -12.12 -23.02
CA TYR A 2 0.52 -11.74 -21.80
C TYR A 2 1.39 -10.87 -20.92
N LEU A 3 0.87 -9.70 -20.49
CA LEU A 3 1.51 -8.89 -19.48
C LEU A 3 1.38 -9.61 -18.13
N THR A 4 2.49 -9.89 -17.47
CA THR A 4 2.51 -10.59 -16.20
C THR A 4 3.17 -9.73 -15.13
N TYR A 5 2.52 -9.62 -13.97
CA TYR A 5 3.11 -9.01 -12.79
C TYR A 5 3.34 -10.09 -11.73
N ARG A 6 4.53 -10.11 -11.16
CA ARG A 6 4.88 -10.99 -10.04
C ARG A 6 5.02 -10.16 -8.77
N LYS A 7 4.44 -10.65 -7.69
CA LYS A 7 4.53 -9.98 -6.38
C LYS A 7 5.99 -9.76 -6.00
N GLN A 8 6.34 -8.53 -5.65
CA GLN A 8 7.72 -8.14 -5.36
C GLN A 8 7.98 -7.98 -3.85
N HIS A 9 6.93 -7.65 -3.07
CA HIS A 9 7.03 -7.47 -1.63
C HIS A 9 6.25 -8.59 -0.93
N LEU A 10 6.99 -9.57 -0.44
CA LEU A 10 6.42 -10.71 0.25
C LEU A 10 6.11 -10.34 1.70
N VAL A 11 5.04 -10.94 2.23
CA VAL A 11 4.64 -10.76 3.63
C VAL A 11 5.57 -11.58 4.51
N LEU A 12 6.25 -10.89 5.42
CA LEU A 12 7.11 -11.55 6.42
C LEU A 12 6.28 -12.49 7.29
N PHE A 13 6.82 -13.67 7.55
CA PHE A 13 6.20 -14.76 8.30
C PHE A 13 4.91 -15.36 7.70
N GLY A 14 4.41 -14.79 6.59
CA GLY A 14 3.27 -15.34 5.86
C GLY A 14 3.68 -15.98 4.51
N GLU A 15 4.51 -15.27 3.75
CA GLU A 15 4.97 -15.70 2.42
C GLU A 15 6.47 -15.95 2.37
N THR A 16 7.23 -15.38 3.31
CA THR A 16 8.67 -15.60 3.45
C THR A 16 9.06 -15.52 4.92
N ILE A 17 10.01 -16.36 5.31
CA ILE A 17 10.61 -16.35 6.64
C ILE A 17 12.10 -16.08 6.46
N PRO A 18 12.62 -14.97 7.00
CA PRO A 18 14.03 -14.65 6.83
C PRO A 18 14.94 -15.78 7.29
N TYR A 19 15.92 -16.10 6.44
CA TYR A 19 16.97 -17.11 6.72
C TYR A 19 16.51 -18.57 6.91
N VAL A 20 15.21 -18.87 6.93
CA VAL A 20 14.70 -20.25 7.11
C VAL A 20 15.16 -21.17 5.98
N ASP A 21 15.08 -20.71 4.73
CA ASP A 21 15.55 -21.49 3.57
C ASP A 21 17.06 -21.78 3.59
N GLN A 22 17.83 -21.00 4.35
CA GLN A 22 19.28 -21.07 4.40
C GLN A 22 19.79 -21.84 5.63
N LEU A 23 19.04 -21.83 6.72
CA LEU A 23 19.43 -22.38 8.01
C LEU A 23 18.49 -23.51 8.47
N ARG A 24 18.95 -24.76 8.34
CA ARG A 24 18.15 -25.96 8.70
C ARG A 24 17.63 -25.94 10.15
N ILE A 25 18.37 -25.31 11.06
CA ILE A 25 17.92 -25.19 12.45
C ILE A 25 16.72 -24.30 12.60
N LEU A 26 16.61 -23.19 11.81
CA LEU A 26 15.44 -22.31 11.81
C LEU A 26 14.24 -23.01 11.17
N GLN A 27 14.48 -23.79 10.13
CA GLN A 27 13.45 -24.63 9.51
C GLN A 27 12.86 -25.61 10.52
N TRP A 28 13.73 -26.35 11.23
CA TRP A 28 13.31 -27.28 12.27
C TRP A 28 12.55 -26.59 13.42
N LEU A 29 13.02 -25.44 13.90
CA LEU A 29 12.33 -24.66 14.93
C LEU A 29 10.96 -24.20 14.46
N TRP A 30 10.85 -23.75 13.21
CA TRP A 30 9.58 -23.33 12.63
C TRP A 30 8.61 -24.51 12.51
N GLU A 31 9.02 -25.64 11.97
CA GLU A 31 8.22 -26.87 11.85
C GLU A 31 7.70 -27.35 13.20
N LYS A 32 8.57 -27.30 14.21
CA LYS A 32 8.21 -27.65 15.58
C LYS A 32 7.19 -26.70 16.20
N SER A 33 7.27 -25.40 15.89
CA SER A 33 6.33 -24.38 16.42
C SER A 33 5.02 -24.35 15.65
N ALA A 34 5.04 -24.53 14.33
CA ALA A 34 3.89 -24.48 13.46
C ALA A 34 3.12 -25.82 13.38
N GLY A 35 3.75 -26.93 13.78
CA GLY A 35 3.17 -28.27 13.72
C GLY A 35 2.98 -28.82 12.30
N THR A 36 3.61 -28.18 11.30
CA THR A 36 3.52 -28.57 9.88
C THR A 36 4.91 -28.51 9.23
N GLN A 37 5.11 -29.29 8.16
CA GLN A 37 6.33 -29.20 7.39
C GLN A 37 6.49 -27.85 6.73
N TYR A 38 7.72 -27.36 6.66
CA TYR A 38 8.02 -26.12 5.96
C TYR A 38 7.96 -26.32 4.44
N GLY A 39 7.00 -25.66 3.81
CA GLY A 39 6.76 -25.79 2.36
C GLY A 39 7.65 -24.90 1.46
N GLY A 40 8.62 -24.18 2.05
CA GLY A 40 9.45 -23.20 1.35
C GLY A 40 8.87 -21.78 1.35
N SER A 41 9.76 -20.79 1.17
CA SER A 41 9.36 -19.39 0.96
C SER A 41 8.97 -19.15 -0.50
N PHE A 42 8.02 -18.24 -0.71
CA PHE A 42 7.79 -17.71 -2.05
C PHE A 42 8.99 -16.89 -2.52
N SER A 43 9.23 -16.89 -3.84
CA SER A 43 10.23 -16.02 -4.46
C SER A 43 9.60 -14.71 -4.89
N ALA A 44 10.20 -13.60 -4.49
CA ALA A 44 9.78 -12.29 -4.96
C ALA A 44 10.03 -12.14 -6.47
N GLY A 45 9.14 -11.43 -7.15
CA GLY A 45 9.35 -11.02 -8.53
C GLY A 45 10.45 -9.97 -8.63
N ASP A 46 11.02 -9.85 -9.83
CA ASP A 46 11.98 -8.80 -10.15
C ASP A 46 11.35 -7.41 -10.08
N GLN A 47 12.18 -6.37 -10.13
CA GLN A 47 11.71 -4.99 -10.17
C GLN A 47 10.91 -4.78 -11.47
N GLY A 48 9.57 -4.83 -11.35
CA GLY A 48 8.68 -4.67 -12.48
C GLY A 48 8.61 -3.22 -12.98
N GLU A 49 8.12 -3.11 -14.20
CA GLU A 49 7.67 -1.86 -14.80
C GLU A 49 6.15 -1.71 -14.60
N PRO A 50 5.60 -0.48 -14.64
CA PRO A 50 4.16 -0.31 -14.71
C PRO A 50 3.63 -0.97 -15.98
N MET A 51 2.44 -1.55 -15.91
CA MET A 51 1.84 -2.27 -17.03
C MET A 51 1.12 -1.28 -17.96
N ARG A 52 1.47 -1.29 -19.24
CA ARG A 52 0.83 -0.47 -20.26
C ARG A 52 -0.21 -1.30 -21.00
N ILE A 53 -1.46 -0.89 -20.95
CA ILE A 53 -2.54 -1.56 -21.66
C ILE A 53 -3.16 -0.64 -22.72
N PRO A 54 -3.44 -1.15 -23.94
CA PRO A 54 -4.13 -0.38 -24.96
C PRO A 54 -5.50 0.09 -24.44
N HIS A 55 -5.81 1.36 -24.65
CA HIS A 55 -7.11 1.94 -24.30
C HIS A 55 -7.47 3.05 -25.29
N ALA A 56 -8.25 2.71 -26.30
CA ALA A 56 -8.60 3.62 -27.38
C ALA A 56 -9.22 4.96 -26.94
N PRO A 57 -10.06 5.02 -25.86
CA PRO A 57 -10.60 6.28 -25.40
C PRO A 57 -9.59 7.22 -24.72
N SER A 58 -8.38 6.74 -24.34
CA SER A 58 -7.38 7.61 -23.76
C SER A 58 -6.71 8.48 -24.82
N ARG A 59 -6.27 9.69 -24.44
CA ARG A 59 -5.54 10.59 -25.36
C ARG A 59 -4.23 10.00 -25.88
N THR A 60 -3.63 9.10 -25.12
CA THR A 60 -2.36 8.44 -25.45
C THR A 60 -2.57 7.08 -26.10
N GLY A 61 -3.82 6.59 -26.23
CA GLY A 61 -4.13 5.26 -26.73
C GLY A 61 -3.82 4.14 -25.73
N GLU A 62 -3.36 4.46 -24.52
CA GLU A 62 -3.01 3.50 -23.47
C GLU A 62 -3.38 4.00 -22.07
N ILE A 63 -3.50 3.09 -21.13
CA ILE A 63 -3.52 3.35 -19.69
C ILE A 63 -2.32 2.65 -19.05
N VAL A 64 -1.64 3.37 -18.16
CA VAL A 64 -0.47 2.85 -17.43
C VAL A 64 -0.90 2.43 -16.03
N LEU A 65 -0.91 1.12 -15.79
CA LEU A 65 -1.31 0.53 -14.52
C LEU A 65 -0.14 0.46 -13.55
N VAL A 66 -0.45 0.65 -12.27
CA VAL A 66 0.40 0.35 -11.11
C VAL A 66 -0.14 -0.93 -10.47
N PRO A 67 0.34 -2.11 -10.88
CA PRO A 67 -0.15 -3.36 -10.32
C PRO A 67 0.40 -3.57 -8.91
N THR A 68 -0.44 -4.10 -8.02
CA THR A 68 -0.08 -4.50 -6.67
C THR A 68 -0.82 -5.76 -6.27
N ILE A 69 -0.17 -6.63 -5.50
CA ILE A 69 -0.77 -7.86 -4.99
C ILE A 69 -0.78 -7.81 -3.47
N CYS A 70 -2.00 -7.88 -2.91
CA CYS A 70 -2.25 -7.96 -1.47
C CYS A 70 -1.55 -6.81 -0.71
N PHE A 71 -0.76 -7.13 0.29
CA PHE A 71 -0.06 -6.19 1.18
C PHE A 71 0.87 -5.19 0.48
N GLU A 72 1.15 -5.35 -0.81
CA GLU A 72 2.00 -4.40 -1.54
C GLU A 72 1.45 -2.98 -1.59
N ASP A 73 0.13 -2.79 -1.48
CA ASP A 73 -0.49 -1.47 -1.42
C ASP A 73 -0.16 -0.70 -0.13
N THR A 74 0.36 -1.38 0.89
CA THR A 74 0.90 -0.71 2.08
C THR A 74 2.31 -0.17 1.87
N VAL A 75 3.03 -0.60 0.82
CA VAL A 75 4.42 -0.23 0.54
C VAL A 75 4.48 0.99 -0.39
N ALA A 76 4.25 2.17 0.17
CA ALA A 76 4.17 3.42 -0.56
C ALA A 76 5.37 3.72 -1.47
N ARG A 77 6.60 3.43 -1.02
CA ARG A 77 7.82 3.66 -1.81
C ARG A 77 7.84 2.93 -3.14
N LYS A 78 7.25 1.74 -3.18
CA LYS A 78 7.21 0.91 -4.38
C LYS A 78 6.24 1.49 -5.39
N MET A 79 5.02 1.76 -4.96
CA MET A 79 4.00 2.35 -5.82
C MET A 79 4.44 3.72 -6.36
N ARG A 80 5.13 4.50 -5.52
CA ARG A 80 5.75 5.76 -5.92
C ARG A 80 6.70 5.60 -7.12
N LYS A 81 7.52 4.54 -7.16
CA LYS A 81 8.41 4.27 -8.30
C LYS A 81 7.64 4.08 -9.60
N PHE A 82 6.55 3.32 -9.57
CA PHE A 82 5.69 3.11 -10.75
C PHE A 82 4.99 4.40 -11.18
N VAL A 83 4.50 5.20 -10.23
CA VAL A 83 3.87 6.50 -10.56
C VAL A 83 4.88 7.47 -11.19
N LYS A 84 6.13 7.49 -10.74
CA LYS A 84 7.21 8.26 -11.39
C LYS A 84 7.52 7.81 -12.81
N LYS A 85 7.24 6.56 -13.16
CA LYS A 85 7.36 6.00 -14.51
C LYS A 85 6.09 6.15 -15.35
N GLY A 86 5.16 7.02 -14.92
CA GLY A 86 3.95 7.33 -15.64
C GLY A 86 2.69 6.58 -15.18
N GLY A 87 2.75 5.80 -14.07
CA GLY A 87 1.60 5.08 -13.55
C GLY A 87 0.41 5.99 -13.27
N GLN A 88 -0.76 5.62 -13.79
CA GLN A 88 -1.98 6.42 -13.78
C GLN A 88 -3.09 5.83 -12.92
N LEU A 89 -3.19 4.51 -12.88
CA LEU A 89 -4.23 3.75 -12.20
C LEU A 89 -3.61 2.65 -11.36
N ILE A 90 -3.89 2.65 -10.06
CA ILE A 90 -3.48 1.58 -9.16
C ILE A 90 -4.50 0.45 -9.26
N VAL A 91 -4.02 -0.77 -9.45
CA VAL A 91 -4.85 -1.98 -9.46
C VAL A 91 -4.32 -2.93 -8.41
N ASN A 92 -5.11 -3.16 -7.37
CA ASN A 92 -4.79 -4.09 -6.29
C ASN A 92 -5.70 -5.30 -6.35
N VAL A 93 -5.10 -6.49 -6.37
CA VAL A 93 -5.80 -7.76 -6.16
C VAL A 93 -5.31 -8.36 -4.85
N THR A 94 -6.22 -8.68 -3.94
CA THR A 94 -5.85 -9.11 -2.59
C THR A 94 -6.70 -10.25 -2.07
N ASN A 95 -6.11 -11.05 -1.20
CA ASN A 95 -6.82 -12.04 -0.40
C ASN A 95 -6.69 -11.66 1.08
N ASP A 96 -7.75 -11.06 1.60
CA ASP A 96 -7.83 -10.64 3.00
C ASP A 96 -8.35 -11.75 3.94
N GLY A 97 -8.54 -12.97 3.43
CA GLY A 97 -9.00 -14.13 4.20
C GLY A 97 -8.10 -14.50 5.38
N TRP A 98 -6.83 -14.08 5.34
CA TRP A 98 -5.89 -14.19 6.45
C TRP A 98 -6.34 -13.45 7.72
N PHE A 99 -7.10 -12.38 7.56
CA PHE A 99 -7.57 -11.53 8.65
C PHE A 99 -8.84 -12.06 9.31
N LYS A 100 -9.49 -13.08 8.73
CA LYS A 100 -10.78 -13.59 9.18
C LYS A 100 -11.80 -12.45 9.34
N GLU A 101 -12.56 -12.44 10.42
CA GLU A 101 -13.56 -11.41 10.76
C GLU A 101 -12.99 -10.30 11.65
N SER A 102 -11.70 -9.97 11.50
CA SER A 102 -11.06 -8.92 12.30
C SER A 102 -11.06 -7.57 11.57
N GLU A 103 -10.81 -6.50 12.32
CA GLU A 103 -10.65 -5.13 11.80
C GLU A 103 -9.45 -4.94 10.87
N ALA A 104 -8.59 -5.96 10.73
CA ALA A 104 -7.40 -5.86 9.90
C ALA A 104 -7.73 -5.67 8.41
N ALA A 105 -8.86 -6.21 7.92
CA ALA A 105 -9.31 -5.97 6.56
C ALA A 105 -9.68 -4.49 6.33
N ALA A 106 -10.34 -3.85 7.32
CA ALA A 106 -10.67 -2.43 7.27
C ALA A 106 -9.41 -1.55 7.33
N GLN A 107 -8.43 -1.92 8.16
CA GLN A 107 -7.13 -1.22 8.24
C GLN A 107 -6.34 -1.37 6.94
N HIS A 108 -6.35 -2.55 6.33
CA HIS A 108 -5.71 -2.78 5.03
C HIS A 108 -6.37 -1.93 3.93
N PHE A 109 -7.69 -1.84 3.92
CA PHE A 109 -8.42 -0.96 3.02
C PHE A 109 -8.09 0.53 3.24
N ALA A 110 -7.96 0.97 4.49
CA ALA A 110 -7.56 2.34 4.81
C ALA A 110 -6.18 2.68 4.22
N ASN A 111 -5.22 1.75 4.24
CA ASN A 111 -3.92 1.93 3.59
C ASN A 111 -4.06 2.16 2.07
N ALA A 112 -4.92 1.41 1.38
CA ALA A 112 -5.19 1.61 -0.04
C ALA A 112 -5.72 3.03 -0.33
N LYS A 113 -6.60 3.56 0.54
CA LYS A 113 -7.07 4.95 0.44
C LYS A 113 -5.93 5.96 0.58
N PHE A 114 -5.02 5.76 1.53
CA PHE A 114 -3.85 6.62 1.69
C PHE A 114 -2.96 6.61 0.44
N ARG A 115 -2.78 5.47 -0.22
CA ARG A 115 -2.01 5.41 -1.48
C ARG A 115 -2.63 6.28 -2.56
N SER A 116 -3.96 6.26 -2.70
CA SER A 116 -4.65 7.13 -3.65
C SER A 116 -4.41 8.61 -3.35
N ILE A 117 -4.47 9.01 -2.06
CA ILE A 117 -4.23 10.38 -1.62
C ILE A 117 -2.79 10.82 -1.89
N GLU A 118 -1.82 10.04 -1.45
CA GLU A 118 -0.39 10.37 -1.53
C GLU A 118 0.11 10.48 -2.97
N LEU A 119 -0.38 9.60 -3.84
CA LEU A 119 0.06 9.49 -5.22
C LEU A 119 -0.83 10.25 -6.20
N ARG A 120 -2.00 10.72 -5.76
CA ARG A 120 -3.05 11.32 -6.61
C ARG A 120 -3.40 10.43 -7.80
N ARG A 121 -3.57 9.14 -7.51
CA ARG A 121 -3.98 8.13 -8.49
C ARG A 121 -5.20 7.38 -7.97
N PRO A 122 -6.22 7.13 -8.81
CA PRO A 122 -7.33 6.29 -8.43
C PRO A 122 -6.86 4.86 -8.22
N THR A 123 -7.60 4.12 -7.39
CA THR A 123 -7.33 2.70 -7.11
C THR A 123 -8.56 1.86 -7.40
N ILE A 124 -8.39 0.80 -8.18
CA ILE A 124 -9.34 -0.31 -8.29
C ILE A 124 -8.82 -1.41 -7.37
N ARG A 125 -9.61 -1.78 -6.38
CA ARG A 125 -9.29 -2.84 -5.43
C ARG A 125 -10.29 -3.98 -5.58
N CYS A 126 -9.79 -5.18 -5.83
CA CYS A 126 -10.56 -6.42 -5.86
C CYS A 126 -10.05 -7.33 -4.75
N ALA A 127 -10.89 -7.59 -3.77
CA ALA A 127 -10.54 -8.37 -2.59
C ALA A 127 -11.35 -9.67 -2.53
N ASN A 128 -10.65 -10.78 -2.25
CA ASN A 128 -11.29 -11.98 -1.77
C ASN A 128 -11.46 -11.84 -0.26
N THR A 129 -12.70 -11.88 0.23
CA THR A 129 -13.08 -11.70 1.64
C THR A 129 -12.70 -10.35 2.29
N GLY A 130 -12.28 -9.38 1.52
CA GLY A 130 -11.96 -8.03 1.99
C GLY A 130 -12.83 -6.98 1.32
N VAL A 131 -12.45 -5.71 1.46
CA VAL A 131 -13.18 -4.59 0.87
C VAL A 131 -12.80 -4.42 -0.59
N SER A 132 -13.73 -4.73 -1.52
CA SER A 132 -13.62 -4.39 -2.94
C SER A 132 -14.22 -3.01 -3.16
N ALA A 133 -13.48 -2.13 -3.85
CA ALA A 133 -13.89 -0.75 -4.05
C ALA A 133 -13.18 -0.09 -5.22
N VAL A 134 -13.79 0.99 -5.73
CA VAL A 134 -13.12 2.00 -6.56
C VAL A 134 -12.89 3.25 -5.72
N ILE A 135 -11.64 3.61 -5.54
CA ILE A 135 -11.18 4.75 -4.74
C ILE A 135 -10.70 5.83 -5.72
N ASN A 136 -11.20 7.04 -5.59
CA ASN A 136 -10.71 8.14 -6.41
C ASN A 136 -9.35 8.66 -5.95
N SER A 137 -8.73 9.55 -6.71
CA SER A 137 -7.41 10.13 -6.40
C SER A 137 -7.36 11.00 -5.13
N TYR A 138 -8.48 11.20 -4.46
CA TYR A 138 -8.60 11.90 -3.18
C TYR A 138 -8.90 10.96 -2.01
N GLY A 139 -8.90 9.64 -2.23
CA GLY A 139 -9.13 8.64 -1.20
C GLY A 139 -10.60 8.42 -0.84
N THR A 140 -11.54 8.96 -1.62
CA THR A 140 -12.97 8.73 -1.41
C THR A 140 -13.48 7.59 -2.26
N VAL A 141 -14.45 6.85 -1.73
CA VAL A 141 -15.13 5.76 -2.45
C VAL A 141 -16.48 6.19 -3.01
N LEU A 142 -16.96 7.38 -2.64
CA LEU A 142 -18.21 7.94 -3.11
C LEU A 142 -18.04 8.60 -4.48
N ASP A 143 -18.88 8.23 -5.42
CA ASP A 143 -19.10 8.99 -6.65
C ASP A 143 -20.01 10.18 -6.36
N ARG A 144 -19.40 11.37 -6.31
CA ARG A 144 -20.15 12.61 -6.00
C ARG A 144 -21.15 12.99 -7.07
N GLU A 145 -20.90 12.63 -8.33
CA GLU A 145 -21.80 12.96 -9.44
C GLU A 145 -23.06 12.08 -9.41
N LYS A 146 -22.89 10.81 -9.06
CA LYS A 146 -23.97 9.83 -9.00
C LYS A 146 -24.55 9.64 -7.61
N ASN A 147 -23.88 10.17 -6.58
CA ASN A 147 -24.18 9.93 -5.16
C ASN A 147 -24.24 8.43 -4.81
N GLU A 148 -23.40 7.65 -5.45
CA GLU A 148 -23.31 6.20 -5.29
C GLU A 148 -22.01 5.82 -4.58
N GLU A 149 -22.08 4.88 -3.65
CA GLU A 149 -20.89 4.33 -3.00
C GLU A 149 -20.25 3.29 -3.93
N ARG A 150 -18.95 3.46 -4.20
CA ARG A 150 -18.15 2.57 -5.05
C ARG A 150 -17.44 1.48 -4.23
N LYS A 151 -18.17 0.89 -3.30
CA LYS A 151 -17.68 -0.13 -2.39
C LYS A 151 -18.67 -1.30 -2.36
N LEU A 152 -18.16 -2.51 -2.46
CA LEU A 152 -18.98 -3.72 -2.39
C LEU A 152 -19.24 -4.09 -0.93
N VAL A 153 -20.48 -3.89 -0.50
CA VAL A 153 -20.99 -4.27 0.83
C VAL A 153 -22.42 -4.73 0.70
N ASP A 154 -22.87 -5.56 1.66
CA ASP A 154 -24.27 -5.93 1.80
C ASP A 154 -25.10 -4.82 2.47
N ASP A 155 -26.40 -5.07 2.65
CA ASP A 155 -27.34 -4.13 3.27
C ASP A 155 -26.99 -3.77 4.73
N ASN A 156 -26.18 -4.61 5.39
CA ASN A 156 -25.69 -4.37 6.76
C ASN A 156 -24.31 -3.69 6.76
N GLY A 157 -23.77 -3.35 5.59
CA GLY A 157 -22.45 -2.76 5.45
C GLY A 157 -21.29 -3.76 5.54
N SER A 158 -21.56 -5.06 5.58
CA SER A 158 -20.53 -6.10 5.59
C SER A 158 -19.89 -6.29 4.22
N HIS A 159 -18.57 -6.43 4.21
CA HIS A 159 -17.78 -6.78 3.03
C HIS A 159 -17.57 -8.30 2.86
N LEU A 160 -18.11 -9.10 3.78
CA LEU A 160 -18.04 -10.57 3.74
C LEU A 160 -19.18 -11.14 2.90
N MET A 161 -19.25 -10.74 1.64
CA MET A 161 -20.27 -11.15 0.71
C MET A 161 -19.69 -11.59 -0.63
N ARG A 162 -20.46 -12.38 -1.38
CA ARG A 162 -20.18 -12.64 -2.80
C ARG A 162 -20.95 -11.64 -3.64
N GLY A 163 -20.25 -11.01 -4.59
CA GLY A 163 -20.89 -10.05 -5.45
C GLY A 163 -19.92 -9.46 -6.46
N TRP A 164 -20.41 -8.47 -7.17
CA TRP A 164 -19.65 -7.69 -8.13
C TRP A 164 -19.99 -6.21 -7.98
N LEU A 165 -19.03 -5.36 -8.28
CA LEU A 165 -19.18 -3.92 -8.26
C LEU A 165 -18.94 -3.38 -9.67
N TYR A 166 -19.95 -2.72 -10.23
CA TYR A 166 -19.80 -1.98 -11.47
C TYR A 166 -19.60 -0.51 -11.16
N ALA A 167 -18.43 0.02 -11.43
CA ALA A 167 -18.09 1.40 -11.14
C ALA A 167 -17.06 1.95 -12.13
N THR A 168 -17.03 3.28 -12.28
CA THR A 168 -16.13 3.99 -13.18
C THR A 168 -14.98 4.61 -12.39
N ALA A 169 -13.75 4.40 -12.83
CA ALA A 169 -12.58 5.08 -12.33
C ALA A 169 -12.18 6.21 -13.28
N HIS A 170 -12.10 7.44 -12.78
CA HIS A 170 -11.57 8.57 -13.55
C HIS A 170 -10.05 8.59 -13.47
N VAL A 171 -9.41 8.21 -14.58
CA VAL A 171 -7.95 8.11 -14.66
C VAL A 171 -7.37 9.41 -15.22
N PRO A 172 -6.50 10.11 -14.49
CA PRO A 172 -5.86 11.32 -15.01
C PRO A 172 -4.89 10.97 -16.14
N VAL A 173 -5.06 11.59 -17.30
CA VAL A 173 -4.17 11.38 -18.46
C VAL A 173 -2.78 11.92 -18.17
N GLU A 174 -2.71 13.11 -17.60
CA GLU A 174 -1.49 13.77 -17.14
C GLU A 174 -1.80 14.40 -15.79
N GLY A 175 -1.27 13.84 -14.73
CA GLY A 175 -1.43 14.41 -13.40
C GLY A 175 -0.08 14.83 -12.82
N PRO A 176 0.03 16.03 -12.21
CA PRO A 176 1.26 16.44 -11.56
C PRO A 176 1.61 15.41 -10.47
N LEU A 177 2.91 15.18 -10.29
CA LEU A 177 3.39 14.39 -9.17
C LEU A 177 3.20 15.20 -7.88
N THR A 178 2.62 14.56 -6.86
CA THR A 178 2.55 15.15 -5.52
C THR A 178 3.94 15.37 -4.93
N LEU A 179 4.04 16.17 -3.88
CA LEU A 179 5.31 16.36 -3.14
C LEU A 179 5.85 15.02 -2.64
N TYR A 180 4.96 14.14 -2.15
CA TYR A 180 5.36 12.79 -1.76
C TYR A 180 5.87 11.97 -2.95
N ALA A 181 5.19 12.00 -4.07
CA ALA A 181 5.62 11.28 -5.27
C ALA A 181 6.99 11.77 -5.79
N ARG A 182 7.28 13.06 -5.65
CA ARG A 182 8.58 13.67 -6.03
C ARG A 182 9.69 13.34 -5.06
N PHE A 183 9.48 13.62 -3.77
CA PHE A 183 10.53 13.66 -2.74
C PHE A 183 10.46 12.50 -1.73
N GLY A 184 9.37 11.72 -1.71
CA GLY A 184 9.20 10.61 -0.76
C GLY A 184 8.98 11.11 0.66
N ASP A 185 9.67 10.52 1.61
CA ASP A 185 9.53 10.76 3.05
C ASP A 185 10.23 12.07 3.52
N TRP A 186 10.33 13.08 2.63
CA TRP A 186 11.05 14.32 2.91
C TRP A 186 10.61 15.03 4.19
N PHE A 187 9.30 14.98 4.50
CA PHE A 187 8.74 15.62 5.67
C PHE A 187 9.22 14.96 6.97
N ALA A 188 9.30 13.63 6.98
CA ALA A 188 9.84 12.89 8.13
C ALA A 188 11.33 13.19 8.34
N VAL A 189 12.10 13.29 7.25
CA VAL A 189 13.52 13.67 7.31
C VAL A 189 13.68 15.10 7.84
N LEU A 190 12.89 16.04 7.34
CA LEU A 190 12.89 17.41 7.83
C LEU A 190 12.53 17.48 9.32
N GLY A 191 11.49 16.77 9.76
CA GLY A 191 11.10 16.70 11.18
C GLY A 191 12.22 16.14 12.07
N LEU A 192 12.90 15.10 11.59
CA LEU A 192 14.07 14.55 12.30
C LEU A 192 15.20 15.55 12.42
N LEU A 193 15.52 16.27 11.34
CA LEU A 193 16.57 17.31 11.35
C LEU A 193 16.22 18.44 12.31
N VAL A 194 14.98 18.94 12.33
CA VAL A 194 14.52 19.95 13.26
C VAL A 194 14.63 19.47 14.71
N ALA A 195 14.20 18.24 14.99
CA ALA A 195 14.32 17.66 16.33
C ALA A 195 15.78 17.53 16.79
N LEU A 196 16.68 17.11 15.90
CA LEU A 196 18.11 17.01 16.19
C LEU A 196 18.72 18.40 16.49
N VAL A 197 18.41 19.40 15.68
CA VAL A 197 18.91 20.78 15.88
C VAL A 197 18.41 21.31 17.23
N TRP A 198 17.13 21.12 17.53
CA TRP A 198 16.58 21.58 18.81
C TRP A 198 17.18 20.83 20.01
N GLY A 199 17.35 19.52 19.90
CA GLY A 199 17.98 18.72 20.95
C GLY A 199 19.44 19.12 21.23
N ILE A 200 20.17 19.57 20.20
CA ILE A 200 21.54 20.10 20.35
C ILE A 200 21.53 21.51 20.95
N ALA A 201 20.63 22.39 20.49
CA ALA A 201 20.49 23.74 20.97
C ALA A 201 20.05 23.79 22.46
N GLY A 202 19.08 22.98 22.85
CA GLY A 202 18.57 22.92 24.23
C GLY A 202 19.52 22.32 25.25
N ARG A 203 20.65 21.72 24.80
CA ARG A 203 21.72 21.25 25.72
C ARG A 203 22.66 22.32 26.18
N LYS A 204 22.56 23.55 25.66
CA LYS A 204 23.52 24.64 25.96
C LYS A 204 23.27 25.42 27.24
N ASP A 205 22.13 25.24 27.89
CA ASP A 205 21.83 25.90 29.18
C ASP A 205 21.74 24.85 30.30
N PRO A 206 22.83 24.66 31.10
CA PRO A 206 22.69 23.93 32.35
C PRO A 206 21.82 24.77 33.30
N PRO A 207 20.99 24.16 34.16
CA PRO A 207 20.15 24.86 35.11
C PRO A 207 21.07 25.70 36.01
N GLN A 208 20.92 27.01 35.96
CA GLN A 208 21.59 27.92 36.94
C GLN A 208 21.08 27.50 38.31
N GLY A 209 22.01 27.00 39.14
CA GLY A 209 21.74 26.63 40.52
C GLY A 209 21.11 27.82 41.23
N ARG A 210 19.94 27.64 41.86
CA ARG A 210 19.41 28.53 42.87
C ARG A 210 20.46 28.63 43.94
N GLY A 211 21.10 29.77 44.07
CA GLY A 211 21.89 30.08 45.24
C GLY A 211 20.99 30.00 46.49
N GLU A 212 21.36 29.13 47.39
CA GLU A 212 20.83 29.13 48.74
C GLU A 212 21.36 30.42 49.41
N GLU A 213 20.50 31.39 49.56
CA GLU A 213 20.75 32.50 50.53
C GLU A 213 20.37 32.01 51.92
N ASN A 214 21.41 31.92 52.77
CA ASN A 214 21.27 31.74 54.25
C ASN A 214 20.80 33.03 54.91
#